data_4f7b3c556659a7203d30a258201699c4
#
_entry.id   4f7b3c556659a7203d30a258201699c4
#
_cell.length_a   1.000
_cell.length_b   1.000
_cell.length_c   1.000
_cell.angle_alpha   90.00
_cell.angle_beta   90.00
_cell.angle_gamma   90.00
#
_symmetry.space_group_name_H-M   'P 1'
#
loop_
_entity.id
_entity.type
_entity.pdbx_description
1 polymer ?
#
loop_
_entity_poly.entity_id
_entity_poly.type
_entity_poly.pdbx_seq_one_letter_code
_entity_poly.pdbx_strand_id
1 'polypeptide(L)'
;MKIVVVGTRGIPDIQGGVETHCEELYPRLAAMGHDVTVVRRSCYVTPQNKIKEYRGVHLKDIYAPRRKSIEAIVHTFLAIIYARWVGADVLHIHAIGPALLTPLARLLGLRVVMTHHGPDYDRQKWNKTAKSVLRWGERMGANYANEVIVISTVIDNILREKYDRTDAHLIYNGVNKPVPAKNDI
;
A
#
# COMPACT_ATOMS: atom_id res chain seq x y z
N MET A 1 15.65 3.37 -8.96
CA MET A 1 14.66 2.30 -9.22
C MET A 1 13.32 2.93 -9.48
N LYS A 2 12.53 2.35 -10.38
CA LYS A 2 11.15 2.73 -10.63
C LYS A 2 10.21 1.94 -9.71
N ILE A 3 9.56 2.63 -8.79
CA ILE A 3 8.68 2.05 -7.76
C ILE A 3 7.24 2.46 -8.07
N VAL A 4 6.36 1.50 -8.26
CA VAL A 4 4.91 1.74 -8.39
C VAL A 4 4.22 1.30 -7.11
N VAL A 5 3.45 2.18 -6.52
CA VAL A 5 2.79 2.00 -5.21
C VAL A 5 1.30 1.81 -5.41
N VAL A 6 0.76 0.76 -4.81
CA VAL A 6 -0.68 0.41 -4.88
C VAL A 6 -1.21 0.00 -3.51
N GLY A 7 -2.52 -0.05 -3.37
CA GLY A 7 -3.16 -0.51 -2.14
C GLY A 7 -3.63 0.62 -1.22
N THR A 8 -3.10 1.82 -1.39
CA THR A 8 -3.63 3.04 -0.76
C THR A 8 -4.81 3.62 -1.56
N ARG A 9 -5.57 4.53 -0.96
CA ARG A 9 -6.54 5.36 -1.70
C ARG A 9 -5.84 6.45 -2.50
N GLY A 10 -4.67 6.89 -2.04
CA GLY A 10 -3.81 7.90 -2.66
C GLY A 10 -3.26 8.91 -1.65
N ILE A 11 -2.45 9.82 -2.18
CA ILE A 11 -1.86 10.99 -1.51
C ILE A 11 -2.00 12.20 -2.43
N PRO A 12 -1.85 13.46 -1.99
CA PRO A 12 -1.93 13.91 -0.60
C PRO A 12 -3.38 14.10 -0.13
N ASP A 13 -3.53 14.49 1.13
CA ASP A 13 -4.78 14.98 1.72
C ASP A 13 -5.93 13.94 1.71
N ILE A 14 -5.61 12.66 1.71
CA ILE A 14 -6.59 11.58 1.83
C ILE A 14 -6.45 10.95 3.22
N GLN A 15 -7.50 11.05 4.02
CA GLN A 15 -7.51 10.59 5.41
C GLN A 15 -7.35 9.06 5.50
N GLY A 16 -6.40 8.59 6.30
CA GLY A 16 -6.20 7.18 6.63
C GLY A 16 -4.77 6.87 7.05
N GLY A 17 -4.57 5.84 7.89
CA GLY A 17 -3.25 5.48 8.40
C GLY A 17 -2.28 5.03 7.31
N VAL A 18 -2.76 4.26 6.33
CA VAL A 18 -1.95 3.83 5.18
C VAL A 18 -1.61 5.03 4.29
N GLU A 19 -2.57 5.93 4.08
CA GLU A 19 -2.41 7.16 3.31
C GLU A 19 -1.36 8.06 3.93
N THR A 20 -1.46 8.34 5.24
CA THR A 20 -0.46 9.12 5.99
C THR A 20 0.94 8.48 5.93
N HIS A 21 1.01 7.15 6.10
CA HIS A 21 2.28 6.43 5.95
C HIS A 21 2.87 6.62 4.55
N CYS A 22 2.08 6.47 3.49
CA CYS A 22 2.51 6.65 2.11
C CYS A 22 2.94 8.10 1.83
N GLU A 23 2.18 9.07 2.34
CA GLU A 23 2.45 10.49 2.17
C GLU A 23 3.78 10.93 2.80
N GLU A 24 4.19 10.27 3.88
CA GLU A 24 5.47 10.53 4.53
C GLU A 24 6.64 9.71 3.95
N LEU A 25 6.40 8.46 3.57
CA LEU A 25 7.46 7.56 3.09
C LEU A 25 7.92 7.92 1.68
N TYR A 26 6.97 8.04 0.73
CA TYR A 26 7.33 8.09 -0.68
C TYR A 26 8.04 9.37 -1.12
N PRO A 27 7.74 10.56 -0.59
CA PRO A 27 8.57 11.74 -0.84
C PRO A 27 10.02 11.58 -0.38
N ARG A 28 10.25 10.84 0.72
CA ARG A 28 11.61 10.55 1.20
C ARG A 28 12.34 9.61 0.24
N LEU A 29 11.67 8.60 -0.29
CA LEU A 29 12.26 7.71 -1.30
C LEU A 29 12.53 8.45 -2.62
N ALA A 30 11.65 9.35 -3.04
CA ALA A 30 11.87 10.21 -4.20
C ALA A 30 13.10 11.13 -4.00
N ALA A 31 13.23 11.73 -2.82
CA ALA A 31 14.40 12.54 -2.46
C ALA A 31 15.73 11.73 -2.42
N MET A 32 15.66 10.41 -2.24
CA MET A 32 16.80 9.50 -2.35
C MET A 32 17.14 9.10 -3.80
N GLY A 33 16.44 9.67 -4.79
CA GLY A 33 16.69 9.44 -6.22
C GLY A 33 15.91 8.25 -6.81
N HIS A 34 14.84 7.79 -6.18
CA HIS A 34 13.94 6.80 -6.75
C HIS A 34 12.84 7.46 -7.58
N ASP A 35 12.49 6.85 -8.72
CA ASP A 35 11.34 7.23 -9.54
C ASP A 35 10.08 6.57 -8.92
N VAL A 36 9.33 7.34 -8.16
CA VAL A 36 8.19 6.82 -7.40
C VAL A 36 6.87 7.29 -8.02
N THR A 37 5.99 6.36 -8.32
CA THR A 37 4.61 6.63 -8.74
C THR A 37 3.61 6.03 -7.75
N VAL A 38 2.80 6.87 -7.12
CA VAL A 38 1.66 6.42 -6.30
C VAL A 38 0.40 6.36 -7.17
N VAL A 39 -0.19 5.17 -7.25
CA VAL A 39 -1.44 4.95 -7.99
C VAL A 39 -2.61 5.24 -7.07
N ARG A 40 -3.38 6.28 -7.43
CA ARG A 40 -4.53 6.76 -6.66
C ARG A 40 -5.84 6.19 -7.21
N ARG A 41 -6.78 5.90 -6.31
CA ARG A 41 -8.14 5.52 -6.70
C ARG A 41 -8.90 6.77 -7.15
N SER A 42 -9.35 6.79 -8.38
CA SER A 42 -10.01 7.96 -9.00
C SER A 42 -11.22 8.46 -8.21
N CYS A 43 -11.90 7.60 -7.46
CA CYS A 43 -13.06 7.97 -6.65
C CYS A 43 -12.72 8.84 -5.41
N TYR A 44 -11.44 8.96 -5.03
CA TYR A 44 -10.94 9.82 -3.95
C TYR A 44 -10.22 11.06 -4.47
N VAL A 45 -10.09 11.19 -5.79
CA VAL A 45 -9.50 12.38 -6.39
C VAL A 45 -10.57 13.47 -6.54
N THR A 46 -10.33 14.61 -5.94
CA THR A 46 -11.20 15.79 -5.95
C THR A 46 -10.51 16.95 -6.67
N PRO A 47 -11.23 18.00 -7.07
CA PRO A 47 -10.59 19.18 -7.66
C PRO A 47 -9.45 19.75 -6.81
N GLN A 48 -9.54 19.66 -5.47
CA GLN A 48 -8.57 20.20 -4.53
C GLN A 48 -7.25 19.41 -4.50
N ASN A 49 -7.29 18.08 -4.72
CA ASN A 49 -6.11 17.23 -4.72
C ASN A 49 -5.73 16.68 -6.11
N LYS A 50 -6.34 17.21 -7.19
CA LYS A 50 -6.06 16.80 -8.57
C LYS A 50 -4.76 17.41 -9.08
N ILE A 51 -3.65 16.85 -8.61
CA ILE A 51 -2.28 17.20 -9.04
C ILE A 51 -1.61 15.98 -9.65
N LYS A 52 -0.57 16.19 -10.46
CA LYS A 52 0.18 15.11 -11.12
C LYS A 52 1.42 14.68 -10.36
N GLU A 53 1.87 15.52 -9.44
CA GLU A 53 3.07 15.30 -8.65
C GLU A 53 2.91 15.88 -7.24
N TYR A 54 3.48 15.21 -6.25
CA TYR A 54 3.53 15.66 -4.87
C TYR A 54 4.90 15.38 -4.26
N ARG A 55 5.65 16.41 -3.95
CA ARG A 55 6.98 16.35 -3.31
C ARG A 55 7.94 15.37 -4.01
N GLY A 56 8.01 15.40 -5.34
CA GLY A 56 8.83 14.52 -6.16
C GLY A 56 8.23 13.12 -6.44
N VAL A 57 7.01 12.87 -5.99
CA VAL A 57 6.28 11.62 -6.25
C VAL A 57 5.28 11.84 -7.37
N HIS A 58 5.36 11.03 -8.43
CA HIS A 58 4.37 11.04 -9.50
C HIS A 58 3.04 10.44 -9.03
N LEU A 59 1.93 11.03 -9.44
CA LEU A 59 0.58 10.60 -9.07
C LEU A 59 -0.18 10.13 -10.31
N LYS A 60 -0.65 8.88 -10.27
CA LYS A 60 -1.42 8.27 -11.35
C LYS A 60 -2.82 7.91 -10.88
N ASP A 61 -3.83 8.55 -11.45
CA ASP A 61 -5.23 8.23 -11.16
C ASP A 61 -5.67 7.05 -12.01
N ILE A 62 -6.14 5.97 -11.37
CA ILE A 62 -6.70 4.79 -12.01
C ILE A 62 -8.12 4.56 -11.50
N TYR A 63 -8.97 4.05 -12.36
CA TYR A 63 -10.37 3.78 -12.05
C TYR A 63 -10.52 2.86 -10.83
N ALA A 64 -11.44 3.24 -9.95
CA ALA A 64 -11.92 2.42 -8.85
C ALA A 64 -13.44 2.56 -8.74
N PRO A 65 -14.20 1.45 -8.71
CA PRO A 65 -15.66 1.52 -8.55
C PRO A 65 -15.99 2.03 -7.13
N ARG A 66 -17.08 2.80 -6.99
CA ARG A 66 -17.54 3.32 -5.68
C ARG A 66 -18.28 2.25 -4.84
N ARG A 67 -17.78 1.01 -4.84
CA ARG A 67 -18.34 -0.12 -4.07
C ARG A 67 -17.26 -0.68 -3.13
N LYS A 68 -17.43 -0.46 -1.83
CA LYS A 68 -16.45 -0.80 -0.78
C LYS A 68 -15.86 -2.22 -0.86
N SER A 69 -16.64 -3.20 -1.33
CA SER A 69 -16.22 -4.61 -1.38
C SER A 69 -15.28 -4.96 -2.53
N ILE A 70 -15.36 -4.23 -3.66
CA ILE A 70 -14.59 -4.56 -4.88
C ILE A 70 -13.65 -3.44 -5.32
N GLU A 71 -13.78 -2.25 -4.73
CA GLU A 71 -13.00 -1.07 -5.05
C GLU A 71 -11.49 -1.35 -5.05
N ALA A 72 -10.99 -1.93 -3.95
CA ALA A 72 -9.57 -2.21 -3.80
C ALA A 72 -9.08 -3.26 -4.81
N ILE A 73 -9.87 -4.31 -5.07
CA ILE A 73 -9.49 -5.41 -5.95
C ILE A 73 -9.41 -4.92 -7.40
N VAL A 74 -10.47 -4.25 -7.89
CA VAL A 74 -10.51 -3.73 -9.27
C VAL A 74 -9.40 -2.72 -9.49
N HIS A 75 -9.23 -1.77 -8.57
CA HIS A 75 -8.15 -0.78 -8.66
C HIS A 75 -6.78 -1.44 -8.69
N THR A 76 -6.50 -2.39 -7.78
CA THR A 76 -5.20 -3.05 -7.71
C THR A 76 -4.93 -3.87 -8.96
N PHE A 77 -5.93 -4.55 -9.53
CA PHE A 77 -5.81 -5.26 -10.80
C PHE A 77 -5.34 -4.33 -11.93
N LEU A 78 -6.03 -3.20 -12.12
CA LEU A 78 -5.68 -2.23 -13.15
C LEU A 78 -4.30 -1.58 -12.88
N ALA A 79 -3.97 -1.34 -11.62
CA ALA A 79 -2.68 -0.78 -11.21
C ALA A 79 -1.51 -1.75 -11.44
N ILE A 80 -1.71 -3.06 -11.28
CA ILE A 80 -0.72 -4.09 -11.63
C ILE A 80 -0.44 -4.09 -13.14
N ILE A 81 -1.47 -4.01 -13.97
CA ILE A 81 -1.30 -3.91 -15.42
C ILE A 81 -0.53 -2.64 -15.79
N TYR A 82 -0.89 -1.50 -15.17
CA TYR A 82 -0.15 -0.25 -15.34
C TYR A 82 1.32 -0.40 -14.93
N ALA A 83 1.61 -0.96 -13.74
CA ALA A 83 2.98 -1.16 -13.25
C ALA A 83 3.82 -2.01 -14.22
N ARG A 84 3.21 -3.06 -14.79
CA ARG A 84 3.87 -3.90 -15.80
C ARG A 84 4.13 -3.12 -17.09
N TRP A 85 3.17 -2.32 -17.53
CA TRP A 85 3.28 -1.53 -18.75
C TRP A 85 4.36 -0.45 -18.66
N VAL A 86 4.50 0.23 -17.52
CA VAL A 86 5.53 1.26 -17.32
C VAL A 86 6.92 0.68 -16.99
N GLY A 87 7.05 -0.62 -16.88
CA GLY A 87 8.31 -1.28 -16.55
C GLY A 87 8.78 -0.99 -15.13
N ALA A 88 7.89 -1.15 -14.14
CA ALA A 88 8.26 -0.98 -12.73
C ALA A 88 9.31 -2.01 -12.31
N ASP A 89 10.37 -1.54 -11.64
CA ASP A 89 11.37 -2.41 -11.00
C ASP A 89 10.78 -3.09 -9.76
N VAL A 90 9.93 -2.35 -9.04
CA VAL A 90 9.25 -2.80 -7.82
C VAL A 90 7.80 -2.37 -7.83
N LEU A 91 6.90 -3.30 -7.55
CA LEU A 91 5.52 -3.03 -7.18
C LEU A 91 5.38 -3.13 -5.67
N HIS A 92 5.07 -2.01 -5.00
CA HIS A 92 4.84 -1.98 -3.57
C HIS A 92 3.34 -2.02 -3.26
N ILE A 93 2.90 -3.11 -2.67
CA ILE A 93 1.48 -3.34 -2.32
C ILE A 93 1.26 -3.04 -0.84
N HIS A 94 0.36 -2.13 -0.53
CA HIS A 94 -0.04 -1.83 0.85
C HIS A 94 -1.34 -2.53 1.23
N ALA A 95 -1.36 -3.10 2.44
CA ALA A 95 -2.49 -3.78 3.06
C ALA A 95 -2.87 -5.14 2.45
N ILE A 96 -3.51 -5.97 3.28
CA ILE A 96 -3.83 -7.37 2.95
C ILE A 96 -4.92 -7.53 1.88
N GLY A 97 -5.85 -6.58 1.76
CA GLY A 97 -6.89 -6.65 0.73
C GLY A 97 -6.31 -6.61 -0.69
N PRO A 98 -5.57 -5.56 -1.07
CA PRO A 98 -4.82 -5.48 -2.32
C PRO A 98 -3.84 -6.64 -2.54
N ALA A 99 -3.22 -7.15 -1.47
CA ALA A 99 -2.26 -8.25 -1.53
C ALA A 99 -2.87 -9.57 -2.05
N LEU A 100 -4.19 -9.69 -2.14
CA LEU A 100 -4.86 -10.81 -2.81
C LEU A 100 -4.36 -11.02 -4.24
N LEU A 101 -3.96 -9.95 -4.92
CA LEU A 101 -3.48 -9.99 -6.30
C LEU A 101 -1.96 -10.13 -6.45
N THR A 102 -1.24 -10.38 -5.36
CA THR A 102 0.21 -10.63 -5.39
C THR A 102 0.60 -11.74 -6.36
N PRO A 103 -0.08 -12.91 -6.41
CA PRO A 103 0.27 -13.97 -7.37
C PRO A 103 0.17 -13.50 -8.83
N LEU A 104 -0.84 -12.69 -9.17
CA LEU A 104 -0.97 -12.12 -10.51
C LEU A 104 0.21 -11.20 -10.84
N ALA A 105 0.59 -10.32 -9.92
CA ALA A 105 1.72 -9.43 -10.13
C ALA A 105 3.04 -10.21 -10.36
N ARG A 106 3.23 -11.28 -9.60
CA ARG A 106 4.36 -12.20 -9.74
C ARG A 106 4.36 -12.93 -11.08
N LEU A 107 3.17 -13.41 -11.51
CA LEU A 107 3.00 -14.08 -12.81
C LEU A 107 3.35 -13.14 -13.97
N LEU A 108 3.05 -11.85 -13.83
CA LEU A 108 3.42 -10.82 -14.81
C LEU A 108 4.90 -10.38 -14.72
N GLY A 109 5.71 -11.03 -13.88
CA GLY A 109 7.15 -10.77 -13.76
C GLY A 109 7.52 -9.57 -12.90
N LEU A 110 6.58 -8.99 -12.13
CA LEU A 110 6.89 -7.89 -11.22
C LEU A 110 7.56 -8.39 -9.94
N ARG A 111 8.53 -7.65 -9.43
CA ARG A 111 9.04 -7.82 -8.07
C ARG A 111 8.09 -7.13 -7.10
N VAL A 112 7.55 -7.89 -6.16
CA VAL A 112 6.52 -7.39 -5.24
C VAL A 112 7.11 -7.25 -3.84
N VAL A 113 7.00 -6.05 -3.29
CA VAL A 113 7.11 -5.76 -1.85
C VAL A 113 5.71 -5.57 -1.30
N MET A 114 5.40 -6.21 -0.17
CA MET A 114 4.12 -6.04 0.51
C MET A 114 4.34 -5.45 1.89
N THR A 115 3.63 -4.37 2.24
CA THR A 115 3.58 -3.88 3.63
C THR A 115 2.27 -4.29 4.29
N HIS A 116 2.37 -5.04 5.37
CA HIS A 116 1.26 -5.48 6.18
C HIS A 116 0.98 -4.47 7.30
N HIS A 117 -0.16 -3.76 7.20
CA HIS A 117 -0.55 -2.69 8.14
C HIS A 117 -1.44 -3.15 9.30
N GLY A 118 -1.73 -4.44 9.38
CA GLY A 118 -2.55 -5.03 10.44
C GLY A 118 -3.60 -6.02 9.91
N PRO A 119 -4.13 -6.87 10.79
CA PRO A 119 -5.16 -7.86 10.47
C PRO A 119 -6.54 -7.19 10.34
N ASP A 120 -6.77 -6.51 9.21
CA ASP A 120 -8.02 -5.77 8.96
C ASP A 120 -9.29 -6.63 9.09
N TYR A 121 -9.18 -7.96 8.97
CA TYR A 121 -10.30 -8.87 9.16
C TYR A 121 -10.80 -8.93 10.61
N ASP A 122 -10.05 -8.46 11.59
CA ASP A 122 -10.51 -8.41 12.99
C ASP A 122 -11.45 -7.22 13.25
N ARG A 123 -11.49 -6.26 12.33
CA ARG A 123 -12.40 -5.11 12.45
C ARG A 123 -13.85 -5.53 12.29
N GLN A 124 -14.72 -5.03 13.18
CA GLN A 124 -16.15 -5.35 13.20
C GLN A 124 -16.93 -4.90 11.94
N LYS A 125 -16.42 -3.91 11.20
CA LYS A 125 -17.08 -3.38 9.99
C LYS A 125 -17.19 -4.39 8.83
N TRP A 126 -16.46 -5.52 8.90
CA TRP A 126 -16.43 -6.51 7.84
C TRP A 126 -17.37 -7.68 8.13
N ASN A 127 -18.17 -8.08 7.15
CA ASN A 127 -18.95 -9.31 7.20
C ASN A 127 -18.04 -10.55 7.02
N LYS A 128 -18.60 -11.75 7.23
CA LYS A 128 -17.85 -13.01 7.18
C LYS A 128 -17.12 -13.23 5.85
N THR A 129 -17.78 -12.92 4.72
CA THR A 129 -17.21 -13.07 3.38
C THR A 129 -16.02 -12.13 3.17
N ALA A 130 -16.17 -10.86 3.54
CA ALA A 130 -15.08 -9.88 3.42
C ALA A 130 -13.88 -10.26 4.30
N LYS A 131 -14.13 -10.76 5.52
CA LYS A 131 -13.07 -11.27 6.41
C LYS A 131 -12.33 -12.45 5.78
N SER A 132 -13.04 -13.37 5.12
CA SER A 132 -12.42 -14.48 4.39
C SER A 132 -11.53 -13.97 3.25
N VAL A 133 -12.01 -13.05 2.42
CA VAL A 133 -11.23 -12.44 1.34
C VAL A 133 -9.96 -11.75 1.87
N LEU A 134 -10.06 -11.03 2.99
CA LEU A 134 -8.90 -10.38 3.63
C LEU A 134 -7.87 -11.39 4.13
N ARG A 135 -8.30 -12.51 4.73
CA ARG A 135 -7.39 -13.60 5.13
C ARG A 135 -6.71 -14.27 3.92
N TRP A 136 -7.45 -14.41 2.83
CA TRP A 136 -6.86 -14.89 1.58
C TRP A 136 -5.83 -13.89 1.03
N GLY A 137 -6.12 -12.61 1.10
CA GLY A 137 -5.17 -11.57 0.71
C GLY A 137 -3.90 -11.59 1.57
N GLU A 138 -4.03 -11.74 2.89
CA GLU A 138 -2.89 -11.93 3.81
C GLU A 138 -2.05 -13.14 3.39
N ARG A 139 -2.68 -14.29 3.16
CA ARG A 139 -2.00 -15.51 2.70
C ARG A 139 -1.30 -15.33 1.35
N MET A 140 -1.97 -14.68 0.38
CA MET A 140 -1.36 -14.45 -0.93
C MET A 140 -0.17 -13.49 -0.83
N GLY A 141 -0.29 -12.42 -0.05
CA GLY A 141 0.82 -11.50 0.21
C GLY A 141 1.99 -12.18 0.93
N ALA A 142 1.72 -12.91 2.01
CA ALA A 142 2.74 -13.61 2.78
C ALA A 142 3.50 -14.65 1.94
N ASN A 143 2.82 -15.43 1.11
CA ASN A 143 3.44 -16.55 0.39
C ASN A 143 4.08 -16.15 -0.95
N TYR A 144 3.59 -15.10 -1.60
CA TYR A 144 3.99 -14.79 -2.98
C TYR A 144 4.75 -13.47 -3.13
N ALA A 145 4.74 -12.56 -2.15
CA ALA A 145 5.58 -11.38 -2.22
C ALA A 145 7.07 -11.75 -2.13
N ASN A 146 7.91 -11.04 -2.88
CA ASN A 146 9.36 -11.20 -2.78
C ASN A 146 9.85 -10.81 -1.39
N GLU A 147 9.38 -9.64 -0.93
CA GLU A 147 9.71 -9.09 0.37
C GLU A 147 8.43 -8.69 1.10
N VAL A 148 8.39 -8.91 2.40
CA VAL A 148 7.28 -8.49 3.25
C VAL A 148 7.80 -7.58 4.36
N ILE A 149 7.15 -6.43 4.49
CA ILE A 149 7.38 -5.48 5.57
C ILE A 149 6.22 -5.59 6.55
N VAL A 150 6.54 -5.69 7.84
CA VAL A 150 5.57 -5.69 8.94
C VAL A 150 5.85 -4.50 9.86
N ILE A 151 4.79 -3.85 10.34
CA ILE A 151 4.90 -2.63 11.15
C ILE A 151 4.86 -2.88 12.66
N SER A 152 4.77 -4.13 13.08
CA SER A 152 4.79 -4.52 14.50
C SER A 152 5.19 -5.97 14.69
N THR A 153 5.69 -6.30 15.88
CA THR A 153 6.01 -7.68 16.26
C THR A 153 4.79 -8.59 16.28
N VAL A 154 3.61 -8.06 16.56
CA VAL A 154 2.35 -8.81 16.52
C VAL A 154 2.08 -9.32 15.11
N ILE A 155 2.28 -8.48 14.09
CA ILE A 155 2.09 -8.86 12.69
C ILE A 155 3.19 -9.86 12.26
N ASP A 156 4.43 -9.66 12.68
CA ASP A 156 5.54 -10.60 12.41
C ASP A 156 5.19 -12.00 12.96
N ASN A 157 4.73 -12.09 14.19
CA ASN A 157 4.29 -13.36 14.80
C ASN A 157 3.14 -14.01 14.00
N ILE A 158 2.14 -13.23 13.55
CA ILE A 158 1.06 -13.75 12.70
C ILE A 158 1.63 -14.40 11.43
N LEU A 159 2.60 -13.75 10.78
CA LEU A 159 3.19 -14.27 9.55
C LEU A 159 4.01 -15.54 9.79
N ARG A 160 4.77 -15.59 10.88
CA ARG A 160 5.55 -16.77 11.29
C ARG A 160 4.64 -17.95 11.62
N GLU A 161 3.64 -17.74 12.47
CA GLU A 161 2.79 -18.82 12.98
C GLU A 161 1.82 -19.37 11.93
N LYS A 162 1.27 -18.50 11.07
CA LYS A 162 0.23 -18.91 10.11
C LYS A 162 0.75 -19.29 8.73
N TYR A 163 1.88 -18.72 8.31
CA TYR A 163 2.37 -18.83 6.93
C TYR A 163 3.82 -19.28 6.83
N ASP A 164 4.47 -19.56 7.97
CA ASP A 164 5.90 -19.95 8.06
C ASP A 164 6.82 -18.89 7.39
N ARG A 165 6.37 -17.61 7.37
CA ARG A 165 7.14 -16.51 6.80
C ARG A 165 8.04 -15.91 7.86
N THR A 166 9.33 -16.32 7.88
CA THR A 166 10.31 -15.95 8.92
C THR A 166 11.25 -14.84 8.50
N ASP A 167 11.24 -14.44 7.24
CA ASP A 167 12.11 -13.43 6.61
C ASP A 167 11.44 -12.07 6.42
N ALA A 168 10.33 -11.81 7.11
CA ALA A 168 9.67 -10.50 7.05
C ALA A 168 10.53 -9.41 7.73
N HIS A 169 10.54 -8.23 7.13
CA HIS A 169 11.27 -7.08 7.66
C HIS A 169 10.40 -6.30 8.65
N LEU A 170 10.79 -6.28 9.93
CA LEU A 170 10.11 -5.48 10.94
C LEU A 170 10.57 -4.02 10.83
N ILE A 171 9.71 -3.17 10.32
CA ILE A 171 9.94 -1.73 10.17
C ILE A 171 8.75 -0.98 10.79
N TYR A 172 8.97 -0.39 11.96
CA TYR A 172 7.93 0.37 12.65
C TYR A 172 7.55 1.65 11.90
N ASN A 173 6.28 2.04 12.01
CA ASN A 173 5.86 3.35 11.53
C ASN A 173 6.58 4.45 12.31
N GLY A 174 7.17 5.40 11.58
CA GLY A 174 7.76 6.59 12.16
C GLY A 174 6.70 7.63 12.53
N VAL A 175 7.11 8.56 13.39
CA VAL A 175 6.38 9.79 13.68
C VAL A 175 7.28 11.00 13.40
N ASN A 176 6.69 12.07 12.90
CA ASN A 176 7.44 13.32 12.75
C ASN A 176 7.80 13.87 14.11
N LYS A 177 9.03 14.37 14.26
CA LYS A 177 9.41 15.08 15.50
C LYS A 177 8.46 16.27 15.68
N PRO A 178 7.88 16.44 16.89
CA PRO A 178 7.06 17.61 17.17
C PRO A 178 7.92 18.88 16.96
N VAL A 179 7.37 19.82 16.17
CA VAL A 179 7.97 21.16 16.10
C VAL A 179 7.61 21.86 17.40
N PRO A 180 8.59 22.38 18.18
CA PRO A 180 8.26 23.15 19.37
C PRO A 180 7.32 24.29 19.00
N ALA A 181 6.23 24.45 19.74
CA ALA A 181 5.38 25.62 19.58
C ALA A 181 6.27 26.86 19.76
N LYS A 182 6.26 27.78 18.80
CA LYS A 182 6.82 29.11 19.02
C LYS A 182 6.02 29.69 20.19
N ASN A 183 6.67 29.88 21.33
CA ASN A 183 6.13 30.70 22.38
C ASN A 183 6.09 32.13 21.82
N ASP A 184 4.91 32.54 21.33
CA ASP A 184 4.63 33.96 21.14
C ASP A 184 4.52 34.58 22.53
N ILE A 185 5.65 35.21 22.97
CA ILE A 185 5.70 36.10 24.14
C ILE A 185 5.26 37.48 23.67
#